data_0e641b152850cc1d566712b2900fff22
#
_entry.id   0e641b152850cc1d566712b2900fff22
#
_cell.length_a   1.000
_cell.length_b   1.000
_cell.length_c   1.000
_cell.angle_alpha   90.00
_cell.angle_beta   90.00
_cell.angle_gamma   90.00
#
_symmetry.space_group_name_H-M   'P 1'
#
loop_
_entity.id
_entity.type
_entity.pdbx_description
1 polymer ?
#
loop_
_entity_poly.entity_id
_entity_poly.type
_entity_poly.pdbx_seq_one_letter_code
_entity_poly.pdbx_strand_id
1 'polypeptide(L)'
;MDFLRLDHLADLSDPTTLGAVSVRQERLSTVGFSGATHRRLIAVLASGDTRRFVLKLCDPSREWTAMRTGDRVGREWSLLAERDVDGVWDAFVSPFVAYAVEGDRSGLLMHDVGEYVFPDVREPIALAHEEELLTALARLHARFWRSPALAIPWLARASTTSELVLPTVLDDAAALDLMPPPLRERLRIGWRAAFARLSARAADALRRPAHALDEAWTDLPQTLVHGDVKVANFAPIPGRGVVAFDWAMVGAGPPTTDLGWYLAVNASRLARSKEAVIARYRELLERELGTRFADALWSRLEDAGILYGARTMLWAKGAQADGGSAEGIAEWQWWAGRIEEAIDRW
;
A
#
# COMPACT_ATOMS: atom_id res chain seq x y z
N MET A 1 -9.37 -14.93 12.46
CA MET A 1 -10.70 -14.69 11.81
C MET A 1 -10.86 -15.73 10.70
N ASP A 2 -12.01 -16.40 10.57
CA ASP A 2 -12.20 -17.42 9.54
C ASP A 2 -13.00 -16.80 8.38
N PHE A 3 -12.37 -16.67 7.22
CA PHE A 3 -13.02 -16.25 5.98
C PHE A 3 -13.54 -17.46 5.22
N LEU A 4 -14.69 -17.31 4.56
CA LEU A 4 -15.28 -18.39 3.79
C LEU A 4 -14.43 -18.67 2.54
N ARG A 5 -13.84 -19.84 2.48
CA ARG A 5 -13.20 -20.32 1.25
C ARG A 5 -14.24 -21.04 0.38
N LEU A 6 -14.28 -20.67 -0.88
CA LEU A 6 -15.14 -21.26 -1.89
C LEU A 6 -14.29 -22.01 -2.93
N ASP A 7 -14.90 -23.01 -3.55
CA ASP A 7 -14.18 -23.89 -4.50
C ASP A 7 -14.01 -23.22 -5.87
N HIS A 8 -14.99 -22.39 -6.30
CA HIS A 8 -14.99 -21.76 -7.61
C HIS A 8 -15.15 -20.24 -7.53
N LEU A 9 -14.51 -19.54 -8.47
CA LEU A 9 -14.65 -18.08 -8.61
C LEU A 9 -16.10 -17.64 -8.87
N ALA A 10 -16.87 -18.47 -9.57
CA ALA A 10 -18.28 -18.22 -9.84
C ALA A 10 -19.13 -18.18 -8.56
N ASP A 11 -18.79 -18.97 -7.55
CA ASP A 11 -19.53 -19.07 -6.30
C ASP A 11 -19.49 -17.77 -5.49
N LEU A 12 -18.45 -16.92 -5.70
CA LEU A 12 -18.34 -15.60 -5.06
C LEU A 12 -19.48 -14.64 -5.42
N SER A 13 -20.19 -14.88 -6.51
CA SER A 13 -21.32 -14.08 -6.94
C SER A 13 -22.64 -14.88 -7.01
N ASP A 14 -22.63 -16.11 -6.51
CA ASP A 14 -23.82 -16.93 -6.44
C ASP A 14 -24.83 -16.38 -5.40
N PRO A 15 -26.12 -16.28 -5.72
CA PRO A 15 -27.14 -15.83 -4.78
C PRO A 15 -27.13 -16.61 -3.46
N THR A 16 -26.90 -17.91 -3.49
CA THR A 16 -26.87 -18.77 -2.28
C THR A 16 -25.73 -18.37 -1.35
N THR A 17 -24.54 -18.14 -1.89
CA THR A 17 -23.38 -17.66 -1.12
C THR A 17 -23.65 -16.32 -0.42
N LEU A 18 -24.42 -15.44 -1.10
CA LEU A 18 -24.75 -14.11 -0.59
C LEU A 18 -26.01 -14.07 0.27
N GLY A 19 -26.69 -15.24 0.48
CA GLY A 19 -27.95 -15.33 1.17
C GLY A 19 -29.07 -14.52 0.50
N ALA A 20 -29.06 -14.46 -0.84
CA ALA A 20 -29.92 -13.61 -1.65
C ALA A 20 -30.83 -14.45 -2.58
N VAL A 21 -31.93 -13.86 -3.03
CA VAL A 21 -32.82 -14.44 -4.03
C VAL A 21 -32.36 -14.09 -5.45
N SER A 22 -31.64 -12.99 -5.60
CA SER A 22 -31.03 -12.58 -6.87
C SER A 22 -29.81 -11.68 -6.63
N VAL A 23 -28.89 -11.65 -7.62
CA VAL A 23 -27.71 -10.81 -7.60
C VAL A 23 -27.58 -10.09 -8.95
N ARG A 24 -27.46 -8.77 -8.89
CA ARG A 24 -27.11 -7.94 -10.03
C ARG A 24 -25.64 -7.54 -9.95
N GLN A 25 -24.93 -7.62 -11.06
CA GLN A 25 -23.53 -7.25 -11.15
C GLN A 25 -23.37 -5.98 -12.00
N GLU A 26 -22.54 -5.07 -11.51
CA GLU A 26 -22.17 -3.85 -12.21
C GLU A 26 -20.64 -3.76 -12.27
N ARG A 27 -20.07 -3.31 -13.40
CA ARG A 27 -18.65 -3.05 -13.51
C ARG A 27 -18.29 -1.85 -12.62
N LEU A 28 -17.32 -2.01 -11.73
CA LEU A 28 -16.77 -0.94 -10.93
C LEU A 28 -15.49 -0.41 -11.59
N SER A 29 -15.51 0.85 -12.03
CA SER A 29 -14.30 1.54 -12.50
C SER A 29 -13.43 1.89 -11.31
N THR A 30 -12.20 1.44 -11.30
CA THR A 30 -11.20 1.82 -10.30
C THR A 30 -10.08 2.62 -10.95
N VAL A 31 -9.48 3.53 -10.19
CA VAL A 31 -8.35 4.39 -10.65
C VAL A 31 -7.02 3.65 -10.52
N GLY A 32 -7.03 2.38 -10.11
CA GLY A 32 -5.84 1.58 -9.89
C GLY A 32 -5.12 1.15 -11.18
N PHE A 33 -3.83 0.89 -11.08
CA PHE A 33 -2.98 0.42 -12.18
C PHE A 33 -2.66 -1.08 -12.10
N SER A 34 -3.20 -1.82 -11.13
CA SER A 34 -2.84 -3.24 -10.88
C SER A 34 -3.28 -4.19 -11.99
N GLY A 35 -4.34 -3.86 -12.71
CA GLY A 35 -4.94 -4.75 -13.71
C GLY A 35 -6.07 -5.64 -13.18
N ALA A 36 -6.32 -5.67 -11.87
CA ALA A 36 -7.43 -6.41 -11.27
C ALA A 36 -8.79 -5.90 -11.76
N THR A 37 -9.75 -6.81 -11.91
CA THR A 37 -11.12 -6.48 -12.32
C THR A 37 -12.01 -6.35 -11.08
N HIS A 38 -12.78 -5.26 -11.01
CA HIS A 38 -13.71 -5.03 -9.91
C HIS A 38 -15.16 -5.01 -10.40
N ARG A 39 -16.07 -5.62 -9.63
CA ARG A 39 -17.51 -5.61 -9.85
C ARG A 39 -18.21 -5.26 -8.54
N ARG A 40 -19.25 -4.43 -8.63
CA ARG A 40 -20.20 -4.27 -7.55
C ARG A 40 -21.29 -5.32 -7.68
N LEU A 41 -21.57 -6.04 -6.60
CA LEU A 41 -22.66 -7.00 -6.51
C LEU A 41 -23.77 -6.38 -5.65
N ILE A 42 -24.99 -6.39 -6.15
CA ILE A 42 -26.17 -5.95 -5.43
C ILE A 42 -27.04 -7.19 -5.21
N ALA A 43 -27.02 -7.69 -4.00
CA ALA A 43 -27.75 -8.88 -3.56
C ALA A 43 -29.11 -8.47 -3.00
N VAL A 44 -30.21 -9.00 -3.58
CA VAL A 44 -31.57 -8.80 -3.09
C VAL A 44 -31.95 -9.95 -2.18
N LEU A 45 -32.27 -9.65 -0.94
CA LEU A 45 -32.66 -10.64 0.08
C LEU A 45 -34.13 -11.02 -0.06
N ALA A 46 -34.53 -12.14 0.56
CA ALA A 46 -35.93 -12.58 0.60
C ALA A 46 -36.86 -11.56 1.31
N SER A 47 -36.33 -10.71 2.18
CA SER A 47 -37.06 -9.58 2.80
C SER A 47 -37.35 -8.42 1.85
N GLY A 48 -36.73 -8.39 0.65
CA GLY A 48 -36.72 -7.26 -0.26
C GLY A 48 -35.61 -6.26 0.00
N ASP A 49 -34.84 -6.39 1.09
CA ASP A 49 -33.69 -5.54 1.38
C ASP A 49 -32.55 -5.83 0.39
N THR A 50 -31.62 -4.89 0.29
CA THR A 50 -30.43 -5.06 -0.54
C THR A 50 -29.15 -5.01 0.29
N ARG A 51 -28.17 -5.87 -0.08
CA ARG A 51 -26.80 -5.81 0.42
C ARG A 51 -25.86 -5.55 -0.75
N ARG A 52 -24.80 -4.78 -0.49
CA ARG A 52 -23.80 -4.44 -1.50
C ARG A 52 -22.48 -5.08 -1.15
N PHE A 53 -21.83 -5.64 -2.17
CA PHE A 53 -20.52 -6.22 -2.07
C PHE A 53 -19.64 -5.73 -3.23
N VAL A 54 -18.32 -5.84 -3.05
CA VAL A 54 -17.34 -5.67 -4.12
C VAL A 54 -16.66 -7.03 -4.34
N LEU A 55 -16.66 -7.47 -5.58
CA LEU A 55 -15.90 -8.63 -6.06
C LEU A 55 -14.66 -8.11 -6.78
N LYS A 56 -13.47 -8.46 -6.26
CA LYS A 56 -12.17 -8.24 -6.91
C LYS A 56 -11.70 -9.56 -7.50
N LEU A 57 -11.38 -9.57 -8.79
CA LEU A 57 -10.81 -10.72 -9.49
C LEU A 57 -9.38 -10.39 -9.88
N CYS A 58 -8.45 -11.24 -9.46
CA CYS A 58 -7.02 -11.10 -9.65
C CYS A 58 -6.48 -12.21 -10.55
N ASP A 59 -5.54 -11.85 -11.41
CA ASP A 59 -4.78 -12.74 -12.27
C ASP A 59 -3.31 -12.27 -12.27
N PRO A 60 -2.48 -12.81 -11.36
CA PRO A 60 -1.09 -12.38 -11.21
C PRO A 60 -0.26 -12.45 -12.50
N SER A 61 -0.63 -13.35 -13.43
CA SER A 61 0.05 -13.49 -14.72
C SER A 61 -0.21 -12.33 -15.68
N ARG A 62 -1.23 -11.51 -15.40
CA ARG A 62 -1.67 -10.36 -16.19
C ARG A 62 -1.52 -9.04 -15.48
N GLU A 63 -1.08 -9.06 -14.23
CA GLU A 63 -0.93 -7.88 -13.38
C GLU A 63 0.55 -7.49 -13.31
N TRP A 64 0.91 -6.34 -13.87
CA TRP A 64 2.30 -5.87 -13.90
C TRP A 64 2.90 -5.69 -12.49
N THR A 65 2.09 -5.29 -11.51
CA THR A 65 2.51 -5.16 -10.12
C THR A 65 2.88 -6.52 -9.51
N ALA A 66 2.05 -7.53 -9.72
CA ALA A 66 2.28 -8.89 -9.26
C ALA A 66 3.57 -9.46 -9.89
N MET A 67 3.73 -9.33 -11.21
CA MET A 67 4.91 -9.78 -11.93
C MET A 67 6.19 -9.11 -11.40
N ARG A 68 6.18 -7.79 -11.23
CA ARG A 68 7.34 -7.01 -10.78
C ARG A 68 7.72 -7.26 -9.33
N THR A 69 6.75 -7.58 -8.48
CA THR A 69 6.99 -7.85 -7.05
C THR A 69 7.12 -9.34 -6.75
N GLY A 70 7.12 -10.19 -7.79
CA GLY A 70 7.25 -11.63 -7.64
C GLY A 70 6.04 -12.30 -6.99
N ASP A 71 4.85 -11.68 -7.05
CA ASP A 71 3.63 -12.30 -6.57
C ASP A 71 3.14 -13.37 -7.56
N ARG A 72 3.43 -14.62 -7.24
CA ARG A 72 3.04 -15.78 -8.06
C ARG A 72 1.81 -16.49 -7.53
N VAL A 73 1.39 -16.17 -6.32
CA VAL A 73 0.32 -16.88 -5.62
C VAL A 73 -0.92 -16.03 -5.38
N GLY A 74 -0.81 -14.72 -5.41
CA GLY A 74 -1.85 -13.77 -5.02
C GLY A 74 -1.80 -13.49 -3.51
N ARG A 75 -0.99 -12.53 -3.10
CA ARG A 75 -0.77 -12.14 -1.69
C ARG A 75 -2.05 -11.81 -0.95
N GLU A 76 -2.98 -11.17 -1.63
CA GLU A 76 -4.18 -10.66 -0.98
C GLU A 76 -5.10 -11.79 -0.48
N TRP A 77 -5.29 -12.87 -1.26
CA TRP A 77 -6.03 -14.01 -0.75
C TRP A 77 -5.20 -14.86 0.22
N SER A 78 -3.87 -14.93 0.03
CA SER A 78 -2.98 -15.62 0.96
C SER A 78 -3.05 -15.02 2.36
N LEU A 79 -3.19 -13.68 2.45
CA LEU A 79 -3.42 -12.98 3.72
C LEU A 79 -4.70 -13.46 4.44
N LEU A 80 -5.74 -13.84 3.70
CA LEU A 80 -6.99 -14.34 4.27
C LEU A 80 -6.91 -15.80 4.69
N ALA A 81 -6.04 -16.58 4.05
CA ALA A 81 -5.88 -18.01 4.29
C ALA A 81 -4.86 -18.33 5.39
N GLU A 82 -3.90 -17.41 5.63
CA GLU A 82 -2.76 -17.64 6.51
C GLU A 82 -3.05 -17.20 7.94
N ARG A 83 -3.03 -18.15 8.87
CA ARG A 83 -3.34 -17.88 10.28
C ARG A 83 -2.27 -17.10 11.04
N ASP A 84 -1.02 -17.24 10.64
CA ASP A 84 0.10 -16.58 11.31
C ASP A 84 0.08 -15.06 11.16
N VAL A 85 -0.73 -14.56 10.23
CA VAL A 85 -0.97 -13.13 10.01
C VAL A 85 -2.38 -12.64 10.39
N ASP A 86 -3.20 -13.48 11.01
CA ASP A 86 -4.57 -13.10 11.47
C ASP A 86 -4.60 -11.84 12.36
N GLY A 87 -3.50 -11.55 13.04
CA GLY A 87 -3.33 -10.33 13.84
C GLY A 87 -3.45 -9.02 13.06
N VAL A 88 -3.48 -9.04 11.73
CA VAL A 88 -3.81 -7.89 10.88
C VAL A 88 -5.19 -7.33 11.24
N TRP A 89 -6.14 -8.21 11.54
CA TRP A 89 -7.52 -7.85 11.85
C TRP A 89 -7.73 -7.38 13.30
N ASP A 90 -6.68 -7.37 14.11
CA ASP A 90 -6.65 -6.68 15.40
C ASP A 90 -6.40 -5.17 15.23
N ALA A 91 -5.70 -4.80 14.14
CA ALA A 91 -5.37 -3.41 13.81
C ALA A 91 -6.40 -2.76 12.88
N PHE A 92 -6.94 -3.53 11.94
CA PHE A 92 -7.88 -3.07 10.92
C PHE A 92 -9.18 -3.88 10.94
N VAL A 93 -10.28 -3.22 10.60
CA VAL A 93 -11.55 -3.90 10.34
C VAL A 93 -11.46 -4.58 8.98
N SER A 94 -11.72 -5.88 8.92
CA SER A 94 -11.74 -6.60 7.66
C SER A 94 -13.02 -6.32 6.87
N PRO A 95 -12.94 -5.94 5.58
CA PRO A 95 -14.09 -5.91 4.70
C PRO A 95 -14.39 -7.27 4.08
N PHE A 96 -13.47 -8.23 4.15
CA PHE A 96 -13.55 -9.50 3.42
C PHE A 96 -14.61 -10.43 3.99
N VAL A 97 -15.31 -11.12 3.10
CA VAL A 97 -16.37 -12.08 3.40
C VAL A 97 -15.94 -13.49 2.99
N ALA A 98 -15.44 -13.61 1.77
CA ALA A 98 -15.06 -14.89 1.18
C ALA A 98 -13.93 -14.72 0.15
N TYR A 99 -13.27 -15.82 -0.16
CA TYR A 99 -12.31 -15.89 -1.26
C TYR A 99 -12.44 -17.24 -2.00
N ALA A 100 -11.99 -17.26 -3.26
CA ALA A 100 -11.85 -18.46 -4.07
C ALA A 100 -10.57 -18.42 -4.89
N VAL A 101 -10.00 -19.59 -5.18
CA VAL A 101 -8.79 -19.73 -5.98
C VAL A 101 -8.99 -20.82 -7.02
N GLU A 102 -8.80 -20.50 -8.29
CA GLU A 102 -8.85 -21.42 -9.42
C GLU A 102 -7.60 -21.29 -10.28
N GLY A 103 -6.70 -22.27 -10.22
CA GLY A 103 -5.40 -22.19 -10.88
C GLY A 103 -4.62 -20.97 -10.36
N ASP A 104 -4.18 -20.12 -11.29
CA ASP A 104 -3.43 -18.89 -10.96
C ASP A 104 -4.33 -17.67 -10.67
N ARG A 105 -5.66 -17.82 -10.75
CA ARG A 105 -6.62 -16.75 -10.52
C ARG A 105 -7.22 -16.82 -9.13
N SER A 106 -7.50 -15.68 -8.57
CA SER A 106 -8.21 -15.56 -7.30
C SER A 106 -9.34 -14.55 -7.37
N GLY A 107 -10.29 -14.70 -6.45
CA GLY A 107 -11.39 -13.78 -6.26
C GLY A 107 -11.56 -13.48 -4.78
N LEU A 108 -11.88 -12.23 -4.48
CA LEU A 108 -12.11 -11.72 -3.13
C LEU A 108 -13.47 -11.06 -3.09
N LEU A 109 -14.33 -11.51 -2.20
CA LEU A 109 -15.63 -10.91 -1.91
C LEU A 109 -15.51 -10.05 -0.66
N MET A 110 -15.90 -8.78 -0.78
CA MET A 110 -15.83 -7.79 0.29
C MET A 110 -17.18 -7.11 0.48
N HIS A 111 -17.49 -6.66 1.69
CA HIS A 111 -18.55 -5.67 1.90
C HIS A 111 -18.22 -4.38 1.12
N ASP A 112 -19.23 -3.78 0.49
CA ASP A 112 -19.07 -2.47 -0.16
C ASP A 112 -19.02 -1.37 0.92
N VAL A 113 -17.82 -0.89 1.20
CA VAL A 113 -17.57 0.22 2.14
C VAL A 113 -17.37 1.56 1.42
N GLY A 114 -17.77 1.63 0.15
CA GLY A 114 -17.51 2.79 -0.72
C GLY A 114 -18.05 4.13 -0.20
N GLU A 115 -19.07 4.13 0.67
CA GLU A 115 -19.59 5.34 1.31
C GLU A 115 -18.62 5.95 2.35
N TYR A 116 -17.67 5.15 2.87
CA TYR A 116 -16.67 5.56 3.86
C TYR A 116 -15.27 5.77 3.26
N VAL A 117 -15.06 5.36 2.00
CA VAL A 117 -13.79 5.56 1.31
C VAL A 117 -13.58 7.05 1.05
N PHE A 118 -12.38 7.54 1.31
CA PHE A 118 -12.05 8.93 1.03
C PHE A 118 -12.22 9.25 -0.45
N PRO A 119 -12.90 10.37 -0.78
CA PRO A 119 -13.07 10.79 -2.17
C PRO A 119 -11.70 11.08 -2.80
N ASP A 120 -11.60 10.90 -4.13
CA ASP A 120 -10.39 11.24 -4.89
C ASP A 120 -10.33 12.76 -5.15
N VAL A 121 -9.94 13.50 -4.12
CA VAL A 121 -9.77 14.96 -4.12
C VAL A 121 -8.38 15.32 -3.61
N ARG A 122 -7.94 16.56 -3.78
CA ARG A 122 -6.63 17.04 -3.29
C ARG A 122 -6.71 17.79 -1.96
N GLU A 123 -7.80 17.64 -1.24
CA GLU A 123 -8.00 18.30 0.04
C GLU A 123 -7.49 17.42 1.18
N PRO A 124 -6.94 18.01 2.26
CA PRO A 124 -6.55 17.26 3.44
C PRO A 124 -7.72 16.46 4.02
N ILE A 125 -7.44 15.26 4.51
CA ILE A 125 -8.41 14.48 5.28
C ILE A 125 -8.60 15.12 6.67
N ALA A 126 -9.69 14.80 7.34
CA ALA A 126 -9.90 15.29 8.71
C ALA A 126 -8.79 14.78 9.65
N LEU A 127 -8.35 15.64 10.57
CA LEU A 127 -7.30 15.31 11.54
C LEU A 127 -7.62 14.05 12.35
N ALA A 128 -8.90 13.84 12.69
CA ALA A 128 -9.34 12.65 13.41
C ALA A 128 -9.14 11.37 12.58
N HIS A 129 -9.42 11.41 11.27
CA HIS A 129 -9.22 10.26 10.38
C HIS A 129 -7.73 9.95 10.17
N GLU A 130 -6.88 10.99 10.07
CA GLU A 130 -5.42 10.78 10.03
C GLU A 130 -4.91 10.13 11.32
N GLU A 131 -5.43 10.56 12.47
CA GLU A 131 -5.10 9.97 13.77
C GLU A 131 -5.52 8.51 13.87
N GLU A 132 -6.74 8.17 13.43
CA GLU A 132 -7.25 6.80 13.38
C GLU A 132 -6.38 5.91 12.48
N LEU A 133 -6.03 6.41 11.28
CA LEU A 133 -5.20 5.68 10.33
C LEU A 133 -3.79 5.43 10.86
N LEU A 134 -3.11 6.47 11.37
CA LEU A 134 -1.77 6.34 11.95
C LEU A 134 -1.78 5.41 13.17
N THR A 135 -2.85 5.43 13.98
CA THR A 135 -3.01 4.53 15.12
C THR A 135 -3.17 3.07 14.66
N ALA A 136 -3.98 2.81 13.64
CA ALA A 136 -4.16 1.47 13.08
C ALA A 136 -2.85 0.93 12.48
N LEU A 137 -2.10 1.77 11.75
CA LEU A 137 -0.77 1.40 11.24
C LEU A 137 0.22 1.09 12.37
N ALA A 138 0.28 1.92 13.41
CA ALA A 138 1.16 1.67 14.56
C ALA A 138 0.82 0.35 15.27
N ARG A 139 -0.48 0.01 15.41
CA ARG A 139 -0.93 -1.29 15.95
C ARG A 139 -0.52 -2.45 15.07
N LEU A 140 -0.73 -2.35 13.74
CA LEU A 140 -0.25 -3.37 12.80
C LEU A 140 1.24 -3.62 12.98
N HIS A 141 2.03 -2.55 12.96
CA HIS A 141 3.48 -2.64 13.04
C HIS A 141 3.97 -3.15 14.39
N ALA A 142 3.33 -2.76 15.49
CA ALA A 142 3.65 -3.28 16.83
C ALA A 142 3.28 -4.77 16.95
N ARG A 143 2.12 -5.19 16.40
CA ARG A 143 1.64 -6.58 16.44
C ARG A 143 2.61 -7.55 15.78
N PHE A 144 3.26 -7.14 14.69
CA PHE A 144 4.18 -7.99 13.93
C PHE A 144 5.65 -7.59 14.11
N TRP A 145 5.97 -6.80 15.13
CA TRP A 145 7.32 -6.34 15.40
C TRP A 145 8.28 -7.51 15.62
N ARG A 146 9.24 -7.69 14.69
CA ARG A 146 10.20 -8.81 14.69
C ARG A 146 9.53 -10.19 14.78
N SER A 147 8.31 -10.32 14.26
CA SER A 147 7.54 -11.56 14.31
C SER A 147 8.16 -12.66 13.44
N PRO A 148 8.13 -13.93 13.88
CA PRO A 148 8.48 -15.07 13.02
C PRO A 148 7.62 -15.18 11.75
N ALA A 149 6.38 -14.69 11.79
CA ALA A 149 5.48 -14.67 10.63
C ALA A 149 6.05 -13.90 9.43
N LEU A 150 7.02 -13.01 9.64
CA LEU A 150 7.69 -12.28 8.54
C LEU A 150 8.55 -13.16 7.64
N ALA A 151 8.81 -14.42 8.04
CA ALA A 151 9.51 -15.39 7.21
C ALA A 151 8.60 -16.13 6.21
N ILE A 152 7.30 -15.84 6.18
CA ILE A 152 6.33 -16.45 5.25
C ILE A 152 6.74 -16.14 3.79
N PRO A 153 6.92 -17.17 2.93
CA PRO A 153 7.56 -16.98 1.61
C PRO A 153 6.80 -16.11 0.61
N TRP A 154 5.46 -15.99 0.76
CA TRP A 154 4.66 -15.19 -0.17
C TRP A 154 4.65 -13.69 0.19
N LEU A 155 5.07 -13.31 1.40
CA LEU A 155 5.19 -11.90 1.75
C LEU A 155 6.19 -11.18 0.84
N ALA A 156 5.82 -9.99 0.37
CA ALA A 156 6.75 -9.14 -0.35
C ALA A 156 7.88 -8.66 0.57
N ARG A 157 9.03 -8.33 0.01
CA ARG A 157 10.02 -7.52 0.72
C ARG A 157 9.82 -6.06 0.37
N ALA A 158 9.82 -5.17 1.35
CA ALA A 158 9.69 -3.73 1.10
C ALA A 158 10.81 -3.22 0.18
N SER A 159 12.01 -3.76 0.26
CA SER A 159 13.11 -3.48 -0.66
C SER A 159 12.72 -3.77 -2.12
N THR A 160 12.12 -4.94 -2.40
CA THR A 160 11.66 -5.34 -3.74
C THR A 160 10.50 -4.48 -4.22
N THR A 161 9.50 -4.19 -3.36
CA THR A 161 8.37 -3.34 -3.75
C THR A 161 8.80 -1.90 -4.06
N SER A 162 9.89 -1.42 -3.45
CA SER A 162 10.46 -0.11 -3.74
C SER A 162 10.99 0.03 -5.18
N GLU A 163 11.25 -1.09 -5.88
CA GLU A 163 11.73 -1.09 -7.26
C GLU A 163 10.61 -1.00 -8.30
N LEU A 164 9.36 -1.13 -7.87
CA LEU A 164 8.20 -1.26 -8.75
C LEU A 164 8.14 -0.18 -9.85
N VAL A 165 8.52 1.04 -9.51
CA VAL A 165 8.45 2.21 -10.41
C VAL A 165 9.79 2.90 -10.63
N LEU A 166 10.91 2.26 -10.29
CA LEU A 166 12.24 2.80 -10.56
C LEU A 166 12.50 2.91 -12.08
N PRO A 167 13.44 3.76 -12.50
CA PRO A 167 13.77 3.90 -13.92
C PRO A 167 14.12 2.58 -14.61
N THR A 168 14.71 1.63 -13.89
CA THR A 168 15.07 0.30 -14.39
C THR A 168 13.87 -0.50 -14.92
N VAL A 169 12.65 -0.19 -14.47
CA VAL A 169 11.44 -0.82 -15.01
C VAL A 169 11.19 -0.44 -16.47
N LEU A 170 11.68 0.73 -16.91
CA LEU A 170 11.52 1.21 -18.28
C LEU A 170 12.44 0.47 -19.28
N ASP A 171 13.41 -0.28 -18.77
CA ASP A 171 14.33 -1.10 -19.57
C ASP A 171 13.88 -2.58 -19.62
N ASP A 172 12.81 -2.94 -18.88
CA ASP A 172 12.26 -4.28 -18.81
C ASP A 172 11.07 -4.44 -19.78
N ALA A 173 11.29 -5.08 -20.92
CA ALA A 173 10.27 -5.25 -21.95
C ALA A 173 9.02 -5.98 -21.45
N ALA A 174 9.19 -7.04 -20.62
CA ALA A 174 8.07 -7.80 -20.08
C ALA A 174 7.22 -6.96 -19.11
N ALA A 175 7.86 -6.11 -18.30
CA ALA A 175 7.15 -5.18 -17.43
C ALA A 175 6.40 -4.12 -18.25
N LEU A 176 7.03 -3.63 -19.33
CA LEU A 176 6.44 -2.60 -20.19
C LEU A 176 5.20 -3.12 -20.94
N ASP A 177 5.17 -4.39 -21.33
CA ASP A 177 4.01 -4.97 -22.05
C ASP A 177 2.75 -4.96 -21.20
N LEU A 178 2.88 -5.16 -19.90
CA LEU A 178 1.75 -5.16 -18.95
C LEU A 178 1.47 -3.79 -18.33
N MET A 179 2.46 -2.88 -18.32
CA MET A 179 2.32 -1.56 -17.72
C MET A 179 1.39 -0.66 -18.54
N PRO A 180 0.38 -0.02 -17.90
CA PRO A 180 -0.48 0.93 -18.60
C PRO A 180 0.34 2.05 -19.29
N PRO A 181 0.13 2.32 -20.60
CA PRO A 181 0.90 3.32 -21.33
C PRO A 181 0.96 4.72 -20.68
N PRO A 182 -0.12 5.25 -20.07
CA PRO A 182 -0.05 6.53 -19.38
C PRO A 182 0.90 6.53 -18.17
N LEU A 183 1.02 5.40 -17.45
CA LEU A 183 1.95 5.28 -16.33
C LEU A 183 3.39 5.28 -16.84
N ARG A 184 3.68 4.51 -17.90
CA ARG A 184 5.00 4.46 -18.53
C ARG A 184 5.53 5.86 -18.89
N GLU A 185 4.69 6.66 -19.55
CA GLU A 185 5.06 8.02 -19.93
C GLU A 185 5.29 8.93 -18.74
N ARG A 186 4.42 8.84 -17.72
CA ARG A 186 4.58 9.59 -16.47
C ARG A 186 5.89 9.25 -15.75
N LEU A 187 6.24 7.98 -15.66
CA LEU A 187 7.50 7.53 -15.05
C LEU A 187 8.71 8.09 -15.82
N ARG A 188 8.70 8.01 -17.16
CA ARG A 188 9.78 8.49 -18.00
C ARG A 188 10.03 10.00 -17.84
N ILE A 189 8.96 10.79 -17.87
CA ILE A 189 9.03 12.24 -17.68
C ILE A 189 9.48 12.55 -16.26
N GLY A 190 8.84 11.92 -15.27
CA GLY A 190 9.04 12.22 -13.86
C GLY A 190 10.45 11.89 -13.39
N TRP A 191 10.98 10.71 -13.72
CA TRP A 191 12.35 10.36 -13.34
C TRP A 191 13.40 11.22 -14.03
N ARG A 192 13.20 11.60 -15.28
CA ARG A 192 14.09 12.57 -15.94
C ARG A 192 14.12 13.90 -15.22
N ALA A 193 12.95 14.43 -14.86
CA ALA A 193 12.83 15.68 -14.11
C ALA A 193 13.45 15.57 -12.71
N ALA A 194 13.25 14.43 -12.02
CA ALA A 194 13.82 14.18 -10.70
C ALA A 194 15.36 14.12 -10.74
N PHE A 195 15.94 13.31 -11.63
CA PHE A 195 17.40 13.16 -11.70
C PHE A 195 18.12 14.41 -12.19
N ALA A 196 17.46 15.27 -12.97
CA ALA A 196 18.03 16.57 -13.35
C ALA A 196 18.19 17.55 -12.17
N ARG A 197 17.54 17.27 -11.04
CA ARG A 197 17.51 18.13 -9.85
C ARG A 197 18.20 17.55 -8.62
N LEU A 198 18.50 16.26 -8.62
CA LEU A 198 19.22 15.59 -7.53
C LEU A 198 20.72 15.77 -7.65
N SER A 199 21.45 15.68 -6.54
CA SER A 199 22.88 15.43 -6.55
C SER A 199 23.20 14.07 -7.21
N ALA A 200 24.38 13.92 -7.77
CA ALA A 200 24.82 12.63 -8.33
C ALA A 200 24.75 11.52 -7.26
N ARG A 201 25.17 11.82 -6.03
CA ARG A 201 25.14 10.89 -4.89
C ARG A 201 23.73 10.42 -4.57
N ALA A 202 22.76 11.34 -4.51
CA ALA A 202 21.37 11.00 -4.26
C ALA A 202 20.76 10.16 -5.39
N ALA A 203 21.06 10.55 -6.64
CA ALA A 203 20.61 9.80 -7.81
C ALA A 203 21.16 8.37 -7.83
N ASP A 204 22.43 8.16 -7.46
CA ASP A 204 23.06 6.84 -7.38
C ASP A 204 22.48 6.01 -6.22
N ALA A 205 22.26 6.62 -5.04
CA ALA A 205 21.64 5.95 -3.90
C ALA A 205 20.23 5.42 -4.23
N LEU A 206 19.41 6.22 -4.91
CA LEU A 206 18.06 5.82 -5.32
C LEU A 206 18.04 4.71 -6.37
N ARG A 207 19.09 4.58 -7.19
CA ARG A 207 19.19 3.51 -8.20
C ARG A 207 19.73 2.19 -7.66
N ARG A 208 20.18 2.14 -6.40
CA ARG A 208 20.69 0.89 -5.82
C ARG A 208 19.64 -0.22 -5.91
N PRO A 209 20.04 -1.46 -6.22
CA PRO A 209 19.12 -2.58 -6.31
C PRO A 209 18.56 -2.97 -4.93
N ALA A 210 17.44 -3.72 -4.93
CA ALA A 210 16.73 -4.12 -3.70
C ALA A 210 17.64 -4.79 -2.67
N HIS A 211 18.59 -5.64 -3.09
CA HIS A 211 19.49 -6.32 -2.17
C HIS A 211 20.38 -5.35 -1.37
N ALA A 212 20.78 -4.22 -1.95
CA ALA A 212 21.54 -3.21 -1.21
C ALA A 212 20.72 -2.54 -0.10
N LEU A 213 19.38 -2.42 -0.28
CA LEU A 213 18.48 -1.99 0.79
C LEU A 213 18.32 -3.09 1.84
N ASP A 214 18.19 -4.35 1.44
CA ASP A 214 18.10 -5.48 2.37
C ASP A 214 19.33 -5.51 3.30
N GLU A 215 20.54 -5.31 2.74
CA GLU A 215 21.78 -5.20 3.50
C GLU A 215 21.75 -4.02 4.47
N ALA A 216 21.37 -2.83 4.00
CA ALA A 216 21.30 -1.62 4.83
C ALA A 216 20.24 -1.71 5.95
N TRP A 217 19.18 -2.47 5.73
CA TRP A 217 18.06 -2.63 6.67
C TRP A 217 18.17 -3.89 7.54
N THR A 218 19.24 -4.69 7.41
CA THR A 218 19.40 -5.97 8.12
C THR A 218 19.26 -5.83 9.63
N ASP A 219 19.82 -4.77 10.22
CA ASP A 219 19.77 -4.53 11.66
C ASP A 219 18.53 -3.76 12.11
N LEU A 220 17.72 -3.27 11.18
CA LEU A 220 16.51 -2.55 11.52
C LEU A 220 15.41 -3.53 11.95
N PRO A 221 14.57 -3.15 12.92
CA PRO A 221 13.36 -3.90 13.20
C PRO A 221 12.48 -4.01 11.95
N GLN A 222 12.04 -5.22 11.67
CA GLN A 222 11.12 -5.55 10.60
C GLN A 222 9.72 -5.80 11.16
N THR A 223 8.70 -5.51 10.38
CA THR A 223 7.30 -5.79 10.69
C THR A 223 6.52 -6.15 9.43
N LEU A 224 5.26 -6.56 9.62
CA LEU A 224 4.32 -6.64 8.51
C LEU A 224 3.92 -5.24 8.08
N VAL A 225 4.05 -4.94 6.79
CA VAL A 225 3.66 -3.67 6.18
C VAL A 225 2.53 -3.87 5.18
N HIS A 226 1.64 -2.89 5.07
CA HIS A 226 0.56 -2.90 4.07
C HIS A 226 1.11 -2.76 2.65
N GLY A 227 2.15 -1.93 2.49
CA GLY A 227 2.85 -1.69 1.24
C GLY A 227 2.17 -0.70 0.28
N ASP A 228 0.89 -0.36 0.48
CA ASP A 228 0.17 0.65 -0.33
C ASP A 228 -0.74 1.53 0.54
N VAL A 229 -0.14 2.29 1.47
CA VAL A 229 -0.83 3.16 2.43
C VAL A 229 -1.24 4.48 1.77
N LYS A 230 -2.05 4.41 0.71
CA LYS A 230 -2.76 5.58 0.17
C LYS A 230 -4.13 5.69 0.81
N VAL A 231 -4.59 6.89 1.11
CA VAL A 231 -5.89 7.11 1.81
C VAL A 231 -7.05 6.46 1.08
N ALA A 232 -6.98 6.32 -0.25
CA ALA A 232 -8.00 5.65 -1.05
C ALA A 232 -8.14 4.14 -0.77
N ASN A 233 -7.21 3.52 -0.05
CA ASN A 233 -7.26 2.11 0.37
C ASN A 233 -7.82 1.92 1.78
N PHE A 234 -8.35 3.00 2.38
CA PHE A 234 -8.86 2.98 3.75
C PHE A 234 -10.26 3.59 3.83
N ALA A 235 -11.05 3.06 4.75
CA ALA A 235 -12.38 3.55 5.03
C ALA A 235 -12.59 3.61 6.56
N PRO A 236 -12.53 4.80 7.18
CA PRO A 236 -12.83 4.97 8.59
C PRO A 236 -14.34 4.83 8.80
N ILE A 237 -14.75 3.76 9.51
CA ILE A 237 -16.16 3.52 9.83
C ILE A 237 -16.44 4.04 11.23
N PRO A 238 -17.34 5.01 11.41
CA PRO A 238 -17.65 5.59 12.72
C PRO A 238 -17.98 4.52 13.76
N GLY A 239 -17.27 4.54 14.90
CA GLY A 239 -17.48 3.61 16.02
C GLY A 239 -17.02 2.17 15.77
N ARG A 240 -16.45 1.84 14.61
CA ARG A 240 -15.95 0.49 14.27
C ARG A 240 -14.45 0.42 14.02
N GLY A 241 -13.82 1.53 13.63
CA GLY A 241 -12.40 1.59 13.29
C GLY A 241 -12.15 1.73 11.79
N VAL A 242 -10.91 1.55 11.38
CA VAL A 242 -10.46 1.73 9.99
C VAL A 242 -10.51 0.40 9.25
N VAL A 243 -11.25 0.35 8.16
CA VAL A 243 -11.16 -0.75 7.19
C VAL A 243 -9.95 -0.52 6.30
N ALA A 244 -9.17 -1.57 6.05
CA ALA A 244 -8.09 -1.58 5.06
C ALA A 244 -8.37 -2.65 3.98
N PHE A 245 -8.09 -2.30 2.72
CA PHE A 245 -8.20 -3.19 1.57
C PHE A 245 -7.06 -2.91 0.58
N ASP A 246 -6.99 -3.72 -0.52
CA ASP A 246 -5.89 -3.67 -1.51
C ASP A 246 -4.53 -4.04 -0.89
N TRP A 247 -4.47 -5.24 -0.31
CA TRP A 247 -3.29 -5.83 0.31
C TRP A 247 -2.33 -6.51 -0.68
N ALA A 248 -2.44 -6.21 -1.98
CA ALA A 248 -1.60 -6.80 -3.02
C ALA A 248 -0.09 -6.58 -2.81
N MET A 249 0.28 -5.56 -2.02
CA MET A 249 1.66 -5.21 -1.71
C MET A 249 2.09 -5.61 -0.29
N VAL A 250 1.24 -6.37 0.44
CA VAL A 250 1.55 -6.80 1.80
C VAL A 250 2.89 -7.51 1.88
N GLY A 251 3.68 -7.15 2.87
CA GLY A 251 5.05 -7.66 2.95
C GLY A 251 5.74 -7.44 4.29
N ALA A 252 7.04 -7.68 4.29
CA ALA A 252 7.93 -7.45 5.41
C ALA A 252 8.88 -6.30 5.12
N GLY A 253 9.06 -5.41 6.09
CA GLY A 253 9.97 -4.27 5.98
C GLY A 253 10.10 -3.48 7.28
N PRO A 254 10.98 -2.47 7.32
CA PRO A 254 10.95 -1.48 8.39
C PRO A 254 9.58 -0.80 8.45
N PRO A 255 9.00 -0.54 9.65
CA PRO A 255 7.65 0.02 9.79
C PRO A 255 7.49 1.38 9.10
N THR A 256 8.57 2.11 9.00
CA THR A 256 8.62 3.43 8.37
C THR A 256 8.54 3.39 6.84
N THR A 257 8.61 2.21 6.20
CA THR A 257 8.37 2.10 4.75
C THR A 257 6.92 2.43 4.39
N ASP A 258 5.95 1.97 5.20
CA ASP A 258 4.55 2.39 5.05
C ASP A 258 4.37 3.88 5.33
N LEU A 259 5.06 4.42 6.34
CA LEU A 259 5.04 5.86 6.62
C LEU A 259 5.60 6.67 5.45
N GLY A 260 6.74 6.27 4.90
CA GLY A 260 7.36 6.93 3.73
C GLY A 260 6.45 6.95 2.51
N TRP A 261 5.80 5.81 2.24
CA TRP A 261 4.77 5.73 1.20
C TRP A 261 3.59 6.66 1.50
N TYR A 262 3.07 6.63 2.74
CA TYR A 262 1.98 7.50 3.17
C TYR A 262 2.29 8.98 2.94
N LEU A 263 3.47 9.45 3.35
CA LEU A 263 3.92 10.83 3.16
C LEU A 263 4.06 11.19 1.68
N ALA A 264 4.51 10.25 0.87
CA ALA A 264 4.79 10.49 -0.55
C ALA A 264 3.51 10.51 -1.38
N VAL A 265 2.65 9.49 -1.27
CA VAL A 265 1.45 9.36 -2.12
C VAL A 265 0.33 10.30 -1.68
N ASN A 266 0.23 10.60 -0.39
CA ASN A 266 -0.86 11.43 0.16
C ASN A 266 -0.45 12.88 0.46
N ALA A 267 0.61 13.42 -0.14
CA ALA A 267 1.16 14.73 0.25
C ALA A 267 0.12 15.87 0.31
N SER A 268 -0.82 15.93 -0.63
CA SER A 268 -1.91 16.91 -0.63
C SER A 268 -3.10 16.54 0.28
N ARG A 269 -3.05 15.36 0.91
CA ARG A 269 -4.13 14.81 1.75
C ARG A 269 -3.79 14.82 3.22
N LEU A 270 -2.54 15.15 3.59
CA LEU A 270 -2.10 15.19 4.98
C LEU A 270 -2.82 16.28 5.75
N ALA A 271 -3.34 15.94 6.94
CA ALA A 271 -3.94 16.91 7.85
C ALA A 271 -2.90 17.71 8.65
N ARG A 272 -1.69 17.13 8.79
CA ARG A 272 -0.52 17.71 9.48
C ARG A 272 0.63 17.95 8.49
N SER A 273 1.64 18.72 8.92
CA SER A 273 2.92 18.72 8.21
C SER A 273 3.56 17.32 8.25
N LYS A 274 4.44 17.00 7.29
CA LYS A 274 5.12 15.72 7.24
C LYS A 274 5.92 15.43 8.52
N GLU A 275 6.59 16.43 9.07
CA GLU A 275 7.33 16.32 10.34
C GLU A 275 6.40 15.99 11.49
N ALA A 276 5.22 16.60 11.55
CA ALA A 276 4.22 16.32 12.59
C ALA A 276 3.62 14.92 12.42
N VAL A 277 3.44 14.43 11.19
CA VAL A 277 3.04 13.04 10.91
C VAL A 277 4.11 12.06 11.37
N ILE A 278 5.39 12.31 11.05
CA ILE A 278 6.52 11.46 11.46
C ILE A 278 6.61 11.39 12.98
N ALA A 279 6.58 12.55 13.65
CA ALA A 279 6.64 12.62 15.11
C ALA A 279 5.44 11.90 15.75
N ARG A 280 4.23 12.13 15.23
CA ARG A 280 3.02 11.49 15.74
C ARG A 280 3.04 9.98 15.56
N TYR A 281 3.47 9.49 14.42
CA TYR A 281 3.60 8.06 14.18
C TYR A 281 4.64 7.41 15.12
N ARG A 282 5.79 8.06 15.37
CA ARG A 282 6.76 7.61 16.37
C ARG A 282 6.12 7.43 17.75
N GLU A 283 5.41 8.46 18.24
CA GLU A 283 4.71 8.41 19.52
C GLU A 283 3.71 7.26 19.61
N LEU A 284 2.94 7.05 18.53
CA LEU A 284 1.95 5.98 18.45
C LEU A 284 2.62 4.60 18.49
N LEU A 285 3.67 4.39 17.70
CA LEU A 285 4.40 3.13 17.65
C LEU A 285 5.11 2.82 18.98
N GLU A 286 5.76 3.81 19.59
CA GLU A 286 6.37 3.69 20.92
C GLU A 286 5.34 3.31 22.00
N ARG A 287 4.14 3.89 21.93
CA ARG A 287 3.03 3.58 22.84
C ARG A 287 2.54 2.14 22.65
N GLU A 288 2.32 1.69 21.42
CA GLU A 288 1.84 0.33 21.14
C GLU A 288 2.90 -0.74 21.51
N LEU A 289 4.19 -0.42 21.37
CA LEU A 289 5.30 -1.30 21.78
C LEU A 289 5.60 -1.24 23.29
N GLY A 290 5.09 -0.25 24.01
CA GLY A 290 5.41 -0.02 25.42
C GLY A 290 6.89 0.35 25.68
N THR A 291 7.59 0.88 24.67
CA THR A 291 9.01 1.25 24.76
C THR A 291 9.32 2.49 23.93
N ARG A 292 10.38 3.21 24.29
CA ARG A 292 10.87 4.35 23.52
C ARG A 292 12.06 3.95 22.65
N PHE A 293 12.12 4.51 21.46
CA PHE A 293 13.27 4.35 20.59
C PHE A 293 14.42 5.26 21.02
N ALA A 294 15.64 4.72 20.99
CA ALA A 294 16.82 5.57 20.97
C ALA A 294 16.80 6.43 19.68
N ASP A 295 17.22 7.68 19.77
CA ASP A 295 17.15 8.61 18.63
C ASP A 295 17.96 8.10 17.42
N ALA A 296 19.10 7.46 17.65
CA ALA A 296 19.91 6.86 16.59
C ALA A 296 19.16 5.74 15.84
N LEU A 297 18.39 4.91 16.56
CA LEU A 297 17.55 3.87 15.90
C LEU A 297 16.40 4.51 15.13
N TRP A 298 15.73 5.50 15.75
CA TRP A 298 14.62 6.18 15.08
C TRP A 298 15.08 6.88 13.80
N SER A 299 16.22 7.61 13.83
CA SER A 299 16.76 8.26 12.64
C SER A 299 17.00 7.27 11.50
N ARG A 300 17.56 6.08 11.78
CA ARG A 300 17.77 5.04 10.76
C ARG A 300 16.43 4.48 10.23
N LEU A 301 15.43 4.30 11.09
CA LEU A 301 14.08 3.90 10.66
C LEU A 301 13.45 4.97 9.78
N GLU A 302 13.57 6.23 10.15
CA GLU A 302 13.06 7.35 9.38
C GLU A 302 13.75 7.43 8.01
N ASP A 303 15.06 7.27 7.94
CA ASP A 303 15.83 7.23 6.69
C ASP A 303 15.32 6.11 5.77
N ALA A 304 15.06 4.91 6.31
CA ALA A 304 14.49 3.81 5.53
C ALA A 304 13.13 4.19 4.92
N GLY A 305 12.28 4.87 5.68
CA GLY A 305 10.99 5.37 5.20
C GLY A 305 11.14 6.43 4.12
N ILE A 306 12.01 7.42 4.32
CA ILE A 306 12.29 8.48 3.34
C ILE A 306 12.80 7.89 2.02
N LEU A 307 13.77 6.99 2.07
CA LEU A 307 14.32 6.36 0.88
C LEU A 307 13.29 5.49 0.16
N TYR A 308 12.44 4.75 0.92
CA TYR A 308 11.34 3.99 0.33
C TYR A 308 10.33 4.89 -0.38
N GLY A 309 9.85 5.95 0.27
CA GLY A 309 8.92 6.92 -0.31
C GLY A 309 9.50 7.63 -1.54
N ALA A 310 10.79 7.97 -1.50
CA ALA A 310 11.49 8.56 -2.63
C ALA A 310 11.57 7.59 -3.83
N ARG A 311 11.97 6.33 -3.61
CA ARG A 311 12.07 5.32 -4.67
C ARG A 311 10.74 5.05 -5.35
N THR A 312 9.65 5.18 -4.62
CA THR A 312 8.30 4.90 -5.13
C THR A 312 7.62 6.11 -5.75
N MET A 313 7.84 7.34 -5.26
CA MET A 313 7.06 8.51 -5.68
C MET A 313 7.87 9.75 -6.11
N LEU A 314 9.20 9.73 -6.02
CA LEU A 314 9.99 10.93 -6.36
C LEU A 314 9.84 11.35 -7.83
N TRP A 315 9.57 10.41 -8.73
CA TRP A 315 9.23 10.71 -10.11
C TRP A 315 8.03 11.67 -10.24
N ALA A 316 7.00 11.48 -9.43
CA ALA A 316 5.83 12.36 -9.42
C ALA A 316 6.16 13.74 -8.85
N LYS A 317 7.02 13.79 -7.83
CA LYS A 317 7.50 15.05 -7.25
C LYS A 317 8.38 15.84 -8.22
N GLY A 318 9.25 15.14 -8.94
CA GLY A 318 10.06 15.75 -10.01
C GLY A 318 9.20 16.37 -11.13
N ALA A 319 8.17 15.64 -11.58
CA ALA A 319 7.24 16.15 -12.57
C ALA A 319 6.42 17.36 -12.06
N GLN A 320 5.99 17.35 -10.80
CA GLN A 320 5.27 18.48 -10.18
C GLN A 320 6.15 19.73 -10.08
N ALA A 321 7.41 19.56 -9.67
CA ALA A 321 8.36 20.67 -9.60
C ALA A 321 8.68 21.25 -10.99
N ASP A 322 8.72 20.39 -12.01
CA ASP A 322 8.95 20.80 -13.41
C ASP A 322 7.77 21.64 -13.95
N GLY A 323 6.58 21.40 -13.46
CA GLY A 323 5.39 22.21 -13.73
C GLY A 323 5.44 23.63 -13.12
N GLY A 324 6.42 23.96 -12.28
CA GLY A 324 6.73 25.29 -11.81
C GLY A 324 5.79 25.86 -10.75
N SER A 325 4.85 25.08 -10.19
CA SER A 325 4.00 25.56 -9.10
C SER A 325 4.80 25.70 -7.80
N ALA A 326 4.48 26.73 -6.99
CA ALA A 326 5.15 26.94 -5.70
C ALA A 326 5.00 25.72 -4.78
N GLU A 327 3.83 25.10 -4.77
CA GLU A 327 3.57 23.87 -4.00
C GLU A 327 4.44 22.71 -4.48
N GLY A 328 4.52 22.47 -5.80
CA GLY A 328 5.34 21.40 -6.37
C GLY A 328 6.83 21.61 -6.11
N ILE A 329 7.31 22.86 -6.14
CA ILE A 329 8.70 23.21 -5.81
C ILE A 329 8.97 22.96 -4.32
N ALA A 330 8.09 23.40 -3.42
CA ALA A 330 8.23 23.18 -1.98
C ALA A 330 8.22 21.69 -1.62
N GLU A 331 7.30 20.93 -2.22
CA GLU A 331 7.22 19.48 -2.06
C GLU A 331 8.52 18.79 -2.51
N TRP A 332 9.07 19.19 -3.66
CA TRP A 332 10.34 18.70 -4.15
C TRP A 332 11.50 19.02 -3.20
N GLN A 333 11.59 20.27 -2.73
CA GLN A 333 12.66 20.73 -1.83
C GLN A 333 12.68 19.93 -0.54
N TRP A 334 11.48 19.63 0.01
CA TRP A 334 11.36 18.80 1.21
C TRP A 334 11.95 17.41 0.97
N TRP A 335 11.53 16.74 -0.11
CA TRP A 335 12.04 15.39 -0.42
C TRP A 335 13.53 15.38 -0.72
N ALA A 336 14.02 16.32 -1.51
CA ALA A 336 15.44 16.41 -1.86
C ALA A 336 16.30 16.60 -0.61
N GLY A 337 15.92 17.51 0.28
CA GLY A 337 16.63 17.74 1.56
C GLY A 337 16.65 16.48 2.43
N ARG A 338 15.50 15.81 2.60
CA ARG A 338 15.42 14.59 3.42
C ARG A 338 16.20 13.41 2.82
N ILE A 339 16.25 13.29 1.50
CA ILE A 339 17.06 12.26 0.82
C ILE A 339 18.54 12.51 1.09
N GLU A 340 19.05 13.75 0.94
CA GLU A 340 20.46 14.06 1.22
C GLU A 340 20.82 13.75 2.67
N GLU A 341 19.99 14.13 3.63
CA GLU A 341 20.19 13.78 5.05
C GLU A 341 20.20 12.26 5.28
N ALA A 342 19.30 11.50 4.63
CA ALA A 342 19.23 10.06 4.79
C ALA A 342 20.47 9.35 4.24
N ILE A 343 20.95 9.75 3.06
CA ILE A 343 22.15 9.13 2.45
C ILE A 343 23.45 9.51 3.15
N ASP A 344 23.49 10.61 3.90
CA ASP A 344 24.66 10.98 4.71
C ASP A 344 24.86 10.04 5.91
N ARG A 345 23.76 9.43 6.40
CA ARG A 345 23.77 8.46 7.50
C ARG A 345 23.81 6.99 7.03
N TRP A 346 23.76 6.76 5.73
CA TRP A 346 23.70 5.45 5.09
C TRP A 346 25.09 5.04 4.58
#